data_027ec52b5423c74a6eb247bc7d945d7f
#
_entry.id   027ec52b5423c74a6eb247bc7d945d7f
#
_cell.length_a   1.000
_cell.length_b   1.000
_cell.length_c   1.000
_cell.angle_alpha   90.00
_cell.angle_beta   90.00
_cell.angle_gamma   90.00
#
_symmetry.space_group_name_H-M   'P 1'
#
loop_
_entity.id
_entity.type
_entity.pdbx_description
1 polymer ?
#
loop_
_entity_poly.entity_id
_entity_poly.type
_entity_poly.pdbx_seq_one_letter_code
_entity_poly.pdbx_strand_id
1 'polypeptide(L)'
;MRTAAQITDLTRTCQNPVSTAALVGALESAWAAIRAQHTEIPAVVLVVGSGSPTKPNQGMKWGHFAALRWQHGDTQLPEILISGEGLSREPEAVFTTLLHEATHALADVRGIQDTSRQGRWHNKRFATLAAELGMSTTKDDKLGYSPCTLTDLTRARYRAVITDLTEALRFYRHPEPTGEGKQRTNNNNGVSCECECPRKLRISTTAFEEGPIVCAVCAAAFLPEDIDRDTYCLLHI
;
A
#
# COMPACT_ATOMS: atom_id res chain seq x y z
N MET A 1 33.12 9.67 -40.30
CA MET A 1 32.98 8.29 -39.76
C MET A 1 33.65 8.24 -38.39
N ARG A 2 32.90 7.94 -37.33
CA ARG A 2 33.47 7.76 -35.97
C ARG A 2 34.16 6.39 -35.90
N THR A 3 35.34 6.33 -35.29
CA THR A 3 36.12 5.10 -35.18
C THR A 3 35.49 4.12 -34.17
N ALA A 4 35.76 2.82 -34.32
CA ALA A 4 35.28 1.79 -33.41
C ALA A 4 35.62 2.06 -31.93
N ALA A 5 36.73 2.71 -31.61
CA ALA A 5 37.13 3.14 -30.27
C ALA A 5 36.18 4.22 -29.68
N GLN A 6 35.62 5.11 -30.51
CA GLN A 6 34.66 6.11 -30.08
C GLN A 6 33.26 5.54 -29.81
N ILE A 7 32.93 4.41 -30.46
CA ILE A 7 31.66 3.69 -30.20
C ILE A 7 31.73 2.90 -28.88
N THR A 8 32.91 2.34 -28.55
CA THR A 8 33.12 1.59 -27.31
C THR A 8 33.07 2.49 -26.06
N ASP A 9 33.44 3.76 -26.19
CA ASP A 9 33.40 4.73 -25.10
C ASP A 9 31.97 5.23 -24.83
N LEU A 10 31.10 5.25 -25.84
CA LEU A 10 29.70 5.60 -25.69
C LEU A 10 28.87 4.52 -24.96
N THR A 11 29.28 3.26 -25.05
CA THR A 11 28.64 2.15 -24.31
C THR A 11 29.05 2.13 -22.84
N ARG A 12 30.21 2.71 -22.49
CA ARG A 12 30.69 2.85 -21.11
C ARG A 12 29.97 3.94 -20.31
N THR A 13 29.44 4.96 -20.98
CA THR A 13 28.76 6.10 -20.36
C THR A 13 27.26 5.88 -20.10
N CYS A 14 26.69 4.79 -20.55
CA CYS A 14 25.27 4.45 -20.35
C CYS A 14 24.98 3.41 -19.25
N GLN A 15 25.97 3.06 -18.43
CA GLN A 15 25.67 2.30 -17.22
C GLN A 15 25.05 3.28 -16.22
N ASN A 16 23.73 3.28 -16.15
CA ASN A 16 23.03 3.98 -15.09
C ASN A 16 23.57 3.43 -13.76
N PRO A 17 24.26 4.24 -12.93
CA PRO A 17 24.86 3.74 -11.69
C PRO A 17 23.82 3.24 -10.69
N VAL A 18 22.54 3.53 -10.94
CA VAL A 18 21.40 3.07 -10.14
C VAL A 18 20.48 2.26 -11.05
N SER A 19 20.55 0.94 -10.96
CA SER A 19 19.67 0.02 -11.67
C SER A 19 18.86 -0.80 -10.69
N THR A 20 17.53 -0.80 -10.84
CA THR A 20 16.61 -1.64 -10.08
C THR A 20 16.58 -3.08 -10.57
N ALA A 21 17.17 -3.38 -11.74
CA ALA A 21 17.11 -4.70 -12.34
C ALA A 21 17.72 -5.79 -11.44
N ALA A 22 18.86 -5.50 -10.77
CA ALA A 22 19.48 -6.43 -9.84
C ALA A 22 18.59 -6.72 -8.62
N LEU A 23 17.95 -5.68 -8.07
CA LEU A 23 17.02 -5.80 -6.96
C LEU A 23 15.81 -6.66 -7.34
N VAL A 24 15.13 -6.30 -8.43
CA VAL A 24 13.94 -7.03 -8.89
C VAL A 24 14.31 -8.47 -9.23
N GLY A 25 15.43 -8.69 -9.94
CA GLY A 25 15.91 -10.05 -10.26
C GLY A 25 16.22 -10.90 -9.02
N ALA A 26 16.79 -10.32 -7.96
CA ALA A 26 17.04 -11.04 -6.72
C ALA A 26 15.74 -11.40 -5.98
N LEU A 27 14.76 -10.50 -5.96
CA LEU A 27 13.44 -10.76 -5.38
C LEU A 27 12.67 -11.83 -6.18
N GLU A 28 12.71 -11.78 -7.52
CA GLU A 28 12.11 -12.80 -8.39
C GLU A 28 12.80 -14.16 -8.21
N SER A 29 14.13 -14.19 -8.09
CA SER A 29 14.90 -15.41 -7.81
C SER A 29 14.54 -15.98 -6.44
N ALA A 30 14.34 -15.13 -5.43
CA ALA A 30 13.89 -15.55 -4.12
C ALA A 30 12.48 -16.17 -4.18
N TRP A 31 11.56 -15.56 -4.92
CA TRP A 31 10.22 -16.13 -5.14
C TRP A 31 10.28 -17.46 -5.89
N ALA A 32 11.12 -17.58 -6.92
CA ALA A 32 11.33 -18.83 -7.65
C ALA A 32 11.90 -19.94 -6.75
N ALA A 33 12.82 -19.62 -5.85
CA ALA A 33 13.36 -20.56 -4.87
C ALA A 33 12.28 -21.04 -3.87
N ILE A 34 11.39 -20.17 -3.42
CA ILE A 34 10.23 -20.53 -2.59
C ILE A 34 9.33 -21.51 -3.35
N ARG A 35 8.99 -21.20 -4.60
CA ARG A 35 8.16 -22.05 -5.46
C ARG A 35 8.80 -23.42 -5.76
N ALA A 36 10.11 -23.47 -5.89
CA ALA A 36 10.83 -24.74 -6.08
C ALA A 36 10.69 -25.69 -4.88
N GLN A 37 10.53 -25.18 -3.69
CA GLN A 37 10.28 -25.96 -2.47
C GLN A 37 8.78 -26.23 -2.23
N HIS A 38 7.92 -25.33 -2.70
CA HIS A 38 6.48 -25.34 -2.45
C HIS A 38 5.75 -25.17 -3.79
N THR A 39 5.61 -26.26 -4.52
CA THR A 39 5.15 -26.27 -5.93
C THR A 39 3.73 -25.78 -6.15
N GLU A 40 2.91 -25.73 -5.09
CA GLU A 40 1.54 -25.17 -5.14
C GLU A 40 1.55 -23.64 -5.21
N ILE A 41 2.63 -22.98 -4.78
CA ILE A 41 2.72 -21.52 -4.80
C ILE A 41 2.76 -21.02 -6.24
N PRO A 42 1.88 -20.09 -6.66
CA PRO A 42 1.73 -19.67 -8.04
C PRO A 42 2.91 -18.79 -8.51
N ALA A 43 3.03 -18.67 -9.83
CA ALA A 43 3.78 -17.55 -10.42
C ALA A 43 3.03 -16.23 -10.10
N VAL A 44 3.80 -15.17 -9.91
CA VAL A 44 3.26 -13.85 -9.54
C VAL A 44 3.93 -12.75 -10.35
N VAL A 45 3.30 -11.60 -10.41
CA VAL A 45 3.98 -10.35 -10.79
C VAL A 45 4.51 -9.70 -9.52
N LEU A 46 5.83 -9.52 -9.44
CA LEU A 46 6.48 -8.90 -8.30
C LEU A 46 6.61 -7.39 -8.53
N VAL A 47 6.14 -6.61 -7.58
CA VAL A 47 6.14 -5.14 -7.63
C VAL A 47 6.89 -4.61 -6.41
N VAL A 48 7.82 -3.69 -6.64
CA VAL A 48 8.42 -2.88 -5.56
C VAL A 48 7.70 -1.53 -5.53
N GLY A 49 7.03 -1.24 -4.42
CA GLY A 49 6.18 -0.07 -4.32
C GLY A 49 6.20 0.60 -2.94
N SER A 50 5.30 1.54 -2.71
CA SER A 50 5.13 2.20 -1.41
C SER A 50 4.44 1.28 -0.42
N GLY A 51 5.02 1.14 0.77
CA GLY A 51 4.40 0.55 1.96
C GLY A 51 3.91 1.58 2.97
N SER A 52 4.11 2.87 2.64
CA SER A 52 3.72 3.98 3.52
C SER A 52 2.21 3.96 3.81
N PRO A 53 1.81 4.25 5.05
CA PRO A 53 0.40 4.27 5.42
C PRO A 53 -0.35 5.39 4.71
N THR A 54 -1.55 5.07 4.20
CA THR A 54 -2.43 6.06 3.54
C THR A 54 -3.28 6.86 4.53
N LYS A 55 -3.32 6.43 5.80
CA LYS A 55 -4.09 7.07 6.88
C LYS A 55 -3.23 7.22 8.12
N PRO A 56 -3.43 8.27 8.93
CA PRO A 56 -2.82 8.40 10.23
C PRO A 56 -3.08 7.14 11.09
N ASN A 57 -2.10 6.75 11.90
CA ASN A 57 -2.17 5.57 12.80
C ASN A 57 -2.25 4.20 12.11
N GLN A 58 -2.03 4.10 10.80
CA GLN A 58 -1.76 2.83 10.14
C GLN A 58 -0.26 2.53 10.21
N GLY A 59 0.08 1.25 10.48
CA GLY A 59 1.47 0.80 10.42
C GLY A 59 1.99 0.71 8.99
N MET A 60 3.32 0.69 8.84
CA MET A 60 3.99 0.41 7.59
C MET A 60 3.60 -0.99 7.08
N LYS A 61 3.28 -1.09 5.80
CA LYS A 61 3.04 -2.37 5.13
C LYS A 61 4.33 -2.84 4.47
N TRP A 62 4.85 -3.99 4.89
CA TRP A 62 6.10 -4.53 4.35
C TRP A 62 5.92 -5.32 3.06
N GLY A 63 4.77 -5.98 2.92
CA GLY A 63 4.39 -6.75 1.75
C GLY A 63 2.89 -6.78 1.54
N HIS A 64 2.46 -7.34 0.42
CA HIS A 64 1.05 -7.54 0.10
C HIS A 64 0.90 -8.59 -1.00
N PHE A 65 0.07 -9.59 -0.75
CA PHE A 65 -0.45 -10.50 -1.77
C PHE A 65 -1.81 -10.01 -2.29
N ALA A 66 -2.02 -10.06 -3.60
CA ALA A 66 -3.31 -9.78 -4.22
C ALA A 66 -3.58 -10.79 -5.34
N ALA A 67 -4.60 -11.62 -5.16
CA ALA A 67 -5.03 -12.57 -6.18
C ALA A 67 -5.52 -11.85 -7.44
N LEU A 68 -5.30 -12.48 -8.60
CA LEU A 68 -5.89 -12.10 -9.89
C LEU A 68 -5.76 -10.62 -10.27
N ARG A 69 -4.62 -10.00 -9.95
CA ARG A 69 -4.42 -8.55 -10.13
C ARG A 69 -3.95 -8.20 -11.54
N TRP A 70 -3.24 -9.10 -12.21
CA TRP A 70 -2.61 -8.85 -13.52
C TRP A 70 -3.20 -9.71 -14.60
N GLN A 71 -3.33 -9.17 -15.82
CA GLN A 71 -3.76 -9.90 -17.00
C GLN A 71 -2.56 -10.19 -17.91
N HIS A 72 -2.38 -11.47 -18.28
CA HIS A 72 -1.38 -11.90 -19.25
C HIS A 72 -2.03 -12.86 -20.27
N GLY A 73 -2.33 -12.36 -21.45
CA GLY A 73 -3.18 -13.07 -22.40
C GLY A 73 -4.55 -13.36 -21.77
N ASP A 74 -4.98 -14.62 -21.79
CA ASP A 74 -6.23 -15.07 -21.18
C ASP A 74 -6.09 -15.50 -19.71
N THR A 75 -4.88 -15.37 -19.14
CA THR A 75 -4.57 -15.80 -17.76
C THR A 75 -4.48 -14.59 -16.83
N GLN A 76 -5.09 -14.70 -15.66
CA GLN A 76 -4.90 -13.75 -14.57
C GLN A 76 -3.79 -14.21 -13.63
N LEU A 77 -2.92 -13.30 -13.25
CA LEU A 77 -1.81 -13.55 -12.35
C LEU A 77 -1.97 -12.76 -11.05
N PRO A 78 -1.58 -13.34 -9.92
CA PRO A 78 -1.53 -12.62 -8.66
C PRO A 78 -0.33 -11.67 -8.62
N GLU A 79 -0.40 -10.70 -7.70
CA GLU A 79 0.64 -9.73 -7.41
C GLU A 79 1.25 -9.99 -6.04
N ILE A 80 2.56 -9.86 -5.96
CA ILE A 80 3.27 -9.65 -4.70
C ILE A 80 3.86 -8.24 -4.73
N LEU A 81 3.45 -7.40 -3.80
CA LEU A 81 4.09 -6.12 -3.57
C LEU A 81 5.08 -6.26 -2.41
N ILE A 82 6.31 -5.80 -2.62
CA ILE A 82 7.31 -5.61 -1.56
C ILE A 82 7.51 -4.12 -1.36
N SER A 83 7.42 -3.67 -0.12
CA SER A 83 7.60 -2.27 0.24
C SER A 83 9.04 -1.82 0.01
N GLY A 84 9.21 -0.74 -0.74
CA GLY A 84 10.51 -0.12 -0.92
C GLY A 84 11.12 0.38 0.39
N GLU A 85 10.29 0.83 1.34
CA GLU A 85 10.72 1.21 2.69
C GLU A 85 11.23 0.00 3.49
N GLY A 86 10.62 -1.17 3.24
CA GLY A 86 11.02 -2.43 3.85
C GLY A 86 12.38 -2.95 3.41
N LEU A 87 12.92 -2.47 2.30
CA LEU A 87 14.25 -2.87 1.78
C LEU A 87 15.41 -2.33 2.63
N SER A 88 15.18 -1.40 3.56
CA SER A 88 16.17 -0.96 4.55
C SER A 88 16.43 -1.98 5.67
N ARG A 89 15.59 -3.01 5.77
CA ARG A 89 15.71 -4.06 6.78
C ARG A 89 16.79 -5.09 6.38
N GLU A 90 17.18 -5.90 7.34
CA GLU A 90 18.08 -7.03 7.09
C GLU A 90 17.52 -7.97 5.99
N PRO A 91 18.37 -8.53 5.14
CA PRO A 91 17.95 -9.41 4.04
C PRO A 91 17.06 -10.58 4.47
N GLU A 92 17.31 -11.15 5.64
CA GLU A 92 16.47 -12.20 6.23
C GLU A 92 15.05 -11.68 6.51
N ALA A 93 14.90 -10.43 6.98
CA ALA A 93 13.60 -9.85 7.24
C ALA A 93 12.82 -9.55 5.93
N VAL A 94 13.52 -9.19 4.86
CA VAL A 94 12.93 -9.05 3.52
C VAL A 94 12.49 -10.41 2.98
N PHE A 95 13.33 -11.42 3.10
CA PHE A 95 12.99 -12.80 2.71
C PHE A 95 11.82 -13.36 3.54
N THR A 96 11.79 -13.08 4.84
CA THR A 96 10.65 -13.45 5.71
C THR A 96 9.34 -12.80 5.23
N THR A 97 9.40 -11.56 4.71
CA THR A 97 8.23 -10.93 4.10
C THR A 97 7.78 -11.69 2.85
N LEU A 98 8.70 -12.11 1.97
CA LEU A 98 8.35 -12.92 0.80
C LEU A 98 7.67 -14.24 1.20
N LEU A 99 8.16 -14.95 2.24
CA LEU A 99 7.53 -16.16 2.74
C LEU A 99 6.17 -15.89 3.40
N HIS A 100 6.00 -14.74 4.05
CA HIS A 100 4.72 -14.31 4.60
C HIS A 100 3.68 -14.15 3.48
N GLU A 101 4.04 -13.46 2.40
CA GLU A 101 3.15 -13.28 1.25
C GLU A 101 2.94 -14.61 0.49
N ALA A 102 3.94 -15.50 0.48
CA ALA A 102 3.80 -16.86 -0.05
C ALA A 102 2.80 -17.69 0.76
N THR A 103 2.67 -17.43 2.06
CA THR A 103 1.64 -18.07 2.91
C THR A 103 0.24 -17.65 2.46
N HIS A 104 0.03 -16.38 2.15
CA HIS A 104 -1.25 -15.89 1.60
C HIS A 104 -1.52 -16.49 0.21
N ALA A 105 -0.49 -16.59 -0.64
CA ALA A 105 -0.63 -17.21 -1.96
C ALA A 105 -1.01 -18.70 -1.85
N LEU A 106 -0.41 -19.44 -0.92
CA LEU A 106 -0.75 -20.83 -0.66
C LEU A 106 -2.18 -20.97 -0.11
N ALA A 107 -2.58 -20.06 0.78
CA ALA A 107 -3.95 -20.04 1.32
C ALA A 107 -4.97 -19.79 0.20
N ASP A 108 -4.70 -18.86 -0.70
CA ASP A 108 -5.57 -18.55 -1.85
C ASP A 108 -5.75 -19.76 -2.77
N VAL A 109 -4.64 -20.41 -3.17
CA VAL A 109 -4.69 -21.63 -4.03
C VAL A 109 -5.47 -22.75 -3.38
N ARG A 110 -5.35 -22.91 -2.06
CA ARG A 110 -6.06 -23.96 -1.30
C ARG A 110 -7.49 -23.57 -0.89
N GLY A 111 -7.96 -22.36 -1.22
CA GLY A 111 -9.26 -21.83 -0.80
C GLY A 111 -9.39 -21.69 0.72
N ILE A 112 -8.29 -21.44 1.43
CA ILE A 112 -8.24 -21.32 2.89
C ILE A 112 -8.32 -19.83 3.27
N GLN A 113 -9.33 -19.47 4.04
CA GLN A 113 -9.41 -18.13 4.62
C GLN A 113 -8.45 -18.03 5.82
N ASP A 114 -7.28 -17.49 5.56
CA ASP A 114 -6.16 -17.35 6.50
C ASP A 114 -6.19 -16.04 7.31
N THR A 115 -6.97 -15.06 6.84
CA THR A 115 -7.17 -13.76 7.50
C THR A 115 -8.63 -13.50 7.84
N SER A 116 -8.88 -12.51 8.70
CA SER A 116 -10.19 -11.97 9.06
C SER A 116 -10.11 -10.44 9.22
N ARG A 117 -11.21 -9.78 9.62
CA ARG A 117 -11.28 -8.34 9.80
C ARG A 117 -10.77 -7.56 8.57
N GLN A 118 -11.28 -7.92 7.38
CA GLN A 118 -10.89 -7.31 6.11
C GLN A 118 -9.38 -7.47 5.80
N GLY A 119 -8.82 -8.65 6.04
CA GLY A 119 -7.43 -8.98 5.75
C GLY A 119 -6.42 -8.49 6.79
N ARG A 120 -6.85 -7.84 7.88
CA ARG A 120 -5.94 -7.27 8.88
C ARG A 120 -5.51 -8.23 9.98
N TRP A 121 -6.28 -9.26 10.25
CA TRP A 121 -6.05 -10.22 11.32
C TRP A 121 -5.67 -11.58 10.76
N HIS A 122 -4.44 -12.04 10.99
CA HIS A 122 -3.96 -13.37 10.63
C HIS A 122 -4.46 -14.39 11.65
N ASN A 123 -5.22 -15.38 11.22
CA ASN A 123 -5.82 -16.36 12.10
C ASN A 123 -4.92 -17.58 12.29
N LYS A 124 -5.41 -18.61 13.01
CA LYS A 124 -4.65 -19.85 13.25
C LYS A 124 -4.35 -20.64 11.96
N ARG A 125 -5.17 -20.51 10.91
CA ARG A 125 -4.92 -21.18 9.62
C ARG A 125 -3.70 -20.57 8.94
N PHE A 126 -3.55 -19.25 9.01
CA PHE A 126 -2.31 -18.59 8.58
C PHE A 126 -1.09 -19.14 9.32
N ALA A 127 -1.15 -19.25 10.67
CA ALA A 127 -0.04 -19.78 11.46
C ALA A 127 0.33 -21.22 11.06
N THR A 128 -0.65 -22.06 10.75
CA THR A 128 -0.42 -23.43 10.27
C THR A 128 0.27 -23.44 8.92
N LEU A 129 -0.18 -22.63 7.95
CA LEU A 129 0.44 -22.52 6.64
C LEU A 129 1.85 -21.90 6.72
N ALA A 130 2.05 -20.89 7.57
CA ALA A 130 3.35 -20.29 7.82
C ALA A 130 4.35 -21.31 8.39
N ALA A 131 3.90 -22.17 9.30
CA ALA A 131 4.72 -23.26 9.83
C ALA A 131 5.08 -24.30 8.75
N GLU A 132 4.16 -24.59 7.82
CA GLU A 132 4.44 -25.45 6.66
C GLU A 132 5.53 -24.87 5.75
N LEU A 133 5.55 -23.54 5.57
CA LEU A 133 6.61 -22.83 4.85
C LEU A 133 7.90 -22.64 5.67
N GLY A 134 7.95 -23.14 6.89
CA GLY A 134 9.14 -23.10 7.74
C GLY A 134 9.31 -21.81 8.54
N MET A 135 8.22 -21.11 8.85
CA MET A 135 8.22 -19.96 9.73
C MET A 135 7.62 -20.30 11.10
N SER A 136 8.12 -19.62 12.14
CA SER A 136 7.47 -19.55 13.43
C SER A 136 6.68 -18.24 13.52
N THR A 137 5.48 -18.32 14.10
CA THR A 137 4.61 -17.15 14.29
C THR A 137 4.40 -16.84 15.76
N THR A 138 4.30 -15.58 16.11
CA THR A 138 3.86 -15.12 17.43
C THR A 138 2.53 -14.40 17.30
N LYS A 139 1.70 -14.45 18.35
CA LYS A 139 0.40 -13.79 18.32
C LYS A 139 0.53 -12.34 18.81
N ASP A 140 0.13 -11.42 17.96
CA ASP A 140 -0.02 -10.00 18.24
C ASP A 140 -1.50 -9.66 18.50
N ASP A 141 -1.79 -8.72 19.41
CA ASP A 141 -3.16 -8.36 19.80
C ASP A 141 -3.94 -7.59 18.73
N LYS A 142 -3.25 -7.00 17.75
CA LYS A 142 -3.86 -6.20 16.66
C LYS A 142 -3.86 -6.92 15.32
N LEU A 143 -2.81 -7.72 15.06
CA LEU A 143 -2.54 -8.34 13.77
C LEU A 143 -2.68 -9.87 13.76
N GLY A 144 -2.95 -10.48 14.91
CA GLY A 144 -3.03 -11.94 15.03
C GLY A 144 -1.66 -12.60 14.88
N TYR A 145 -1.55 -13.67 14.11
CA TYR A 145 -0.31 -14.42 13.90
C TYR A 145 0.56 -13.84 12.78
N SER A 146 0.47 -12.53 12.52
CA SER A 146 1.26 -11.84 11.48
C SER A 146 2.78 -11.81 11.74
N PRO A 147 3.29 -11.60 12.98
CA PRO A 147 4.72 -11.60 13.20
C PRO A 147 5.32 -13.00 12.97
N CYS A 148 6.24 -13.06 12.01
CA CYS A 148 6.90 -14.29 11.55
C CYS A 148 8.41 -14.18 11.72
N THR A 149 9.05 -15.32 11.99
CA THR A 149 10.51 -15.50 11.96
C THR A 149 10.86 -16.80 11.24
N LEU A 150 12.00 -16.86 10.58
CA LEU A 150 12.46 -18.09 9.95
C LEU A 150 12.89 -19.10 11.03
N THR A 151 12.58 -20.39 10.82
CA THR A 151 13.21 -21.45 11.58
C THR A 151 14.69 -21.60 11.16
N ASP A 152 15.52 -22.19 12.01
CA ASP A 152 16.94 -22.42 11.67
C ASP A 152 17.11 -23.30 10.43
N LEU A 153 16.22 -24.28 10.25
CA LEU A 153 16.20 -25.14 9.07
C LEU A 153 15.88 -24.33 7.80
N THR A 154 14.92 -23.45 7.86
CA THR A 154 14.52 -22.58 6.74
C THR A 154 15.62 -21.58 6.42
N ARG A 155 16.24 -20.98 7.43
CA ARG A 155 17.39 -20.08 7.27
C ARG A 155 18.56 -20.80 6.59
N ALA A 156 18.87 -22.03 7.00
CA ALA A 156 19.92 -22.84 6.37
C ALA A 156 19.57 -23.20 4.92
N ARG A 157 18.32 -23.59 4.65
CA ARG A 157 17.81 -23.95 3.31
C ARG A 157 17.94 -22.80 2.31
N TYR A 158 17.58 -21.59 2.72
CA TYR A 158 17.56 -20.41 1.84
C TYR A 158 18.78 -19.50 2.01
N ARG A 159 19.88 -20.01 2.61
CA ARG A 159 21.08 -19.21 2.88
C ARG A 159 21.60 -18.49 1.63
N ALA A 160 21.71 -19.20 0.51
CA ALA A 160 22.21 -18.62 -0.75
C ALA A 160 21.31 -17.46 -1.21
N VAL A 161 20.00 -17.66 -1.21
CA VAL A 161 19.01 -16.64 -1.58
C VAL A 161 19.10 -15.41 -0.69
N ILE A 162 19.25 -15.58 0.63
CA ILE A 162 19.40 -14.49 1.58
C ILE A 162 20.72 -13.74 1.34
N THR A 163 21.78 -14.46 0.97
CA THR A 163 23.07 -13.85 0.59
C THR A 163 22.92 -13.00 -0.68
N ASP A 164 22.26 -13.52 -1.72
CA ASP A 164 22.01 -12.79 -2.97
C ASP A 164 21.20 -11.51 -2.71
N LEU A 165 20.20 -11.57 -1.81
CA LEU A 165 19.45 -10.40 -1.37
C LEU A 165 20.36 -9.38 -0.69
N THR A 166 21.35 -9.80 0.10
CA THR A 166 22.31 -8.88 0.76
C THR A 166 23.03 -8.00 -0.26
N GLU A 167 23.42 -8.57 -1.39
CA GLU A 167 24.10 -7.83 -2.44
C GLU A 167 23.18 -6.93 -3.25
N ALA A 168 21.91 -7.31 -3.36
CA ALA A 168 20.91 -6.59 -4.14
C ALA A 168 20.23 -5.43 -3.38
N LEU A 169 20.13 -5.52 -2.05
CA LEU A 169 19.46 -4.53 -1.19
C LEU A 169 20.36 -3.29 -0.93
N ARG A 170 20.75 -2.59 -1.99
CA ARG A 170 21.67 -1.43 -1.91
C ARG A 170 20.96 -0.10 -1.78
N PHE A 171 19.65 -0.05 -1.97
CA PHE A 171 18.84 1.15 -1.84
C PHE A 171 17.44 0.82 -1.35
N TYR A 172 16.83 1.77 -0.72
CA TYR A 172 15.49 1.66 -0.17
C TYR A 172 14.73 2.97 -0.36
N ARG A 173 13.42 2.91 -0.21
CA ARG A 173 12.55 4.07 -0.29
C ARG A 173 12.41 4.71 1.07
N HIS A 174 12.51 6.02 1.16
CA HIS A 174 12.13 6.73 2.37
C HIS A 174 10.59 6.71 2.53
N PRO A 175 10.08 6.57 3.76
CA PRO A 175 8.65 6.75 4.01
C PRO A 175 8.18 8.08 3.44
N GLU A 176 6.98 8.06 2.86
CA GLU A 176 6.34 9.32 2.52
C GLU A 176 6.22 10.14 3.81
N PRO A 177 6.60 11.44 3.79
CA PRO A 177 6.30 12.27 4.92
C PRO A 177 4.78 12.12 5.14
N THR A 178 4.42 11.42 6.23
CA THR A 178 3.10 11.60 6.80
C THR A 178 3.09 13.07 7.12
N GLY A 179 2.65 13.86 6.15
CA GLY A 179 2.56 15.29 6.39
C GLY A 179 1.91 15.40 7.75
N GLU A 180 2.53 16.11 8.68
CA GLU A 180 1.73 17.08 9.40
C GLU A 180 1.00 17.78 8.25
N GLY A 181 -0.13 17.14 7.81
CA GLY A 181 -0.94 17.72 6.80
C GLY A 181 -1.12 19.10 7.34
N LYS A 182 -0.65 20.14 6.66
CA LYS A 182 -1.36 21.40 6.77
C LYS A 182 -2.78 20.91 6.84
N GLN A 183 -3.31 20.92 8.05
CA GLN A 183 -4.66 20.60 8.35
C GLN A 183 -5.37 21.31 7.22
N ARG A 184 -5.81 20.53 6.22
CA ARG A 184 -6.53 21.10 5.10
C ARG A 184 -7.69 21.76 5.82
N THR A 185 -7.51 23.05 6.07
CA THR A 185 -8.55 23.96 6.50
C THR A 185 -9.60 24.11 5.38
N ASN A 186 -9.56 23.18 4.45
CA ASN A 186 -10.64 22.91 3.55
C ASN A 186 -11.69 22.21 4.41
N ASN A 187 -12.38 23.02 5.22
CA ASN A 187 -13.70 22.72 5.68
C ASN A 187 -14.62 22.63 4.45
N ASN A 188 -14.46 21.54 3.67
CA ASN A 188 -15.46 21.14 2.67
C ASN A 188 -16.82 20.80 3.34
N ASN A 189 -16.91 20.93 4.64
CA ASN A 189 -18.13 21.05 5.40
C ASN A 189 -18.64 22.49 5.27
N GLY A 190 -19.14 22.87 4.12
CA GLY A 190 -19.81 24.15 3.96
C GLY A 190 -20.88 24.37 5.04
N VAL A 191 -21.28 25.60 5.24
CA VAL A 191 -22.33 26.00 6.19
C VAL A 191 -23.63 25.32 5.78
N SER A 192 -24.29 24.65 6.72
CA SER A 192 -25.65 24.10 6.51
C SER A 192 -26.64 25.24 6.63
N CYS A 193 -27.35 25.53 5.55
CA CYS A 193 -28.34 26.60 5.50
C CYS A 193 -29.72 26.02 5.21
N GLU A 194 -30.77 26.66 5.72
CA GLU A 194 -32.16 26.28 5.54
C GLU A 194 -33.00 27.50 5.09
N CYS A 195 -33.94 27.28 4.19
CA CYS A 195 -34.92 28.30 3.77
C CYS A 195 -36.26 28.10 4.50
N GLU A 196 -37.21 29.00 4.32
CA GLU A 196 -38.53 28.96 4.98
C GLU A 196 -39.38 27.74 4.60
N CYS A 197 -39.17 27.15 3.44
CA CYS A 197 -39.86 25.91 3.04
C CYS A 197 -39.11 24.64 3.42
N PRO A 198 -38.46 24.53 4.54
CA PRO A 198 -37.45 23.69 5.15
C PRO A 198 -36.55 22.89 4.19
N ARG A 199 -36.17 23.51 3.07
CA ARG A 199 -35.13 22.90 2.18
C ARG A 199 -33.76 23.22 2.73
N LYS A 200 -32.91 22.19 2.79
CA LYS A 200 -31.54 22.32 3.29
C LYS A 200 -30.54 22.33 2.12
N LEU A 201 -29.52 23.17 2.26
CA LEU A 201 -28.45 23.34 1.30
C LEU A 201 -27.13 23.50 2.06
N ARG A 202 -26.06 22.87 1.58
CA ARG A 202 -24.71 23.15 2.07
C ARG A 202 -23.99 24.10 1.12
N ILE A 203 -23.53 25.21 1.66
CA ILE A 203 -22.90 26.30 0.92
C ILE A 203 -21.46 26.44 1.43
N SER A 204 -20.47 26.63 0.53
CA SER A 204 -19.12 26.95 0.97
C SER A 204 -19.15 28.30 1.72
N THR A 205 -18.28 28.46 2.72
CA THR A 205 -18.16 29.73 3.46
C THR A 205 -17.96 30.91 2.52
N THR A 206 -17.08 30.74 1.52
CA THR A 206 -16.83 31.77 0.51
C THR A 206 -18.09 32.14 -0.27
N ALA A 207 -18.86 31.16 -0.78
CA ALA A 207 -20.09 31.46 -1.53
C ALA A 207 -21.21 32.05 -0.65
N PHE A 208 -21.20 31.76 0.65
CA PHE A 208 -22.12 32.36 1.61
C PHE A 208 -21.76 33.83 1.88
N GLU A 209 -20.46 34.13 1.94
CA GLU A 209 -19.96 35.51 2.14
C GLU A 209 -20.12 36.40 0.90
N GLU A 210 -20.16 35.80 -0.30
CA GLU A 210 -20.33 36.51 -1.57
C GLU A 210 -21.75 37.10 -1.75
N GLY A 211 -22.75 36.57 -1.03
CA GLY A 211 -24.11 37.10 -1.04
C GLY A 211 -25.20 36.05 -0.80
N PRO A 212 -26.47 36.50 -0.71
CA PRO A 212 -27.58 35.63 -0.41
C PRO A 212 -27.91 34.66 -1.55
N ILE A 213 -28.03 33.36 -1.20
CA ILE A 213 -28.56 32.34 -2.10
C ILE A 213 -30.04 32.17 -1.80
N VAL A 214 -30.89 32.42 -2.82
CA VAL A 214 -32.34 32.47 -2.66
C VAL A 214 -33.01 31.17 -3.12
N CYS A 215 -33.97 30.69 -2.35
CA CYS A 215 -34.77 29.52 -2.70
C CYS A 215 -35.80 29.88 -3.78
N ALA A 216 -35.74 29.18 -4.93
CA ALA A 216 -36.69 29.40 -6.03
C ALA A 216 -38.17 29.00 -5.71
N VAL A 217 -38.41 28.31 -4.56
CA VAL A 217 -39.76 27.85 -4.16
C VAL A 217 -40.43 28.83 -3.21
N CYS A 218 -39.74 29.35 -2.20
CA CYS A 218 -40.30 30.24 -1.19
C CYS A 218 -39.76 31.67 -1.27
N ALA A 219 -38.86 31.94 -2.21
CA ALA A 219 -38.16 33.21 -2.38
C ALA A 219 -37.35 33.71 -1.16
N ALA A 220 -37.22 32.89 -0.12
CA ALA A 220 -36.41 33.21 1.07
C ALA A 220 -34.95 32.83 0.87
N ALA A 221 -34.04 33.57 1.52
CA ALA A 221 -32.62 33.23 1.56
C ALA A 221 -32.37 31.94 2.36
N PHE A 222 -31.37 31.14 1.92
CA PHE A 222 -30.83 30.06 2.69
C PHE A 222 -29.88 30.61 3.76
N LEU A 223 -30.24 30.44 5.03
CA LEU A 223 -29.47 30.92 6.17
C LEU A 223 -29.10 29.78 7.12
N PRO A 224 -27.96 29.87 7.82
CA PRO A 224 -27.63 29.00 8.95
C PRO A 224 -28.65 29.13 10.07
N GLU A 225 -28.81 28.08 10.89
CA GLU A 225 -29.78 28.07 12.01
C GLU A 225 -29.46 29.11 13.08
N ASP A 226 -28.22 29.56 13.19
CA ASP A 226 -27.72 30.55 14.17
C ASP A 226 -27.83 32.00 13.68
N ILE A 227 -28.24 32.25 12.45
CA ILE A 227 -28.42 33.58 11.90
C ILE A 227 -29.91 33.94 11.90
N ASP A 228 -30.23 35.03 12.62
CA ASP A 228 -31.58 35.61 12.62
C ASP A 228 -31.92 36.25 11.26
N ARG A 229 -33.06 35.84 10.67
CA ARG A 229 -33.50 36.24 9.33
C ARG A 229 -33.78 37.72 9.23
N ASP A 230 -34.38 38.29 10.26
CA ASP A 230 -34.74 39.71 10.27
C ASP A 230 -33.50 40.60 10.28
N THR A 231 -32.48 40.19 11.03
CA THR A 231 -31.19 40.89 11.08
C THR A 231 -30.42 40.75 9.77
N TYR A 232 -30.47 39.59 9.12
CA TYR A 232 -29.77 39.36 7.86
C TYR A 232 -30.35 40.17 6.70
N CYS A 233 -31.67 40.28 6.61
CA CYS A 233 -32.35 41.08 5.58
C CYS A 233 -32.05 42.58 5.69
N LEU A 234 -31.84 43.11 6.91
CA LEU A 234 -31.49 44.51 7.12
C LEU A 234 -30.06 44.88 6.66
N LEU A 235 -29.18 43.90 6.54
CA LEU A 235 -27.76 44.11 6.17
C LEU A 235 -27.48 43.94 4.67
N HIS A 236 -28.44 43.38 3.90
CA HIS A 236 -28.22 42.98 2.50
C HIS A 236 -29.32 43.54 1.55
N ILE A 237 -30.10 44.53 1.94
CA ILE A 237 -30.93 45.40 1.13
C ILE A 237 -30.25 46.77 1.09
#